data_3fbae91187d4b8a6e4b1b9f4c5c15b15
#
_entry.id   3fbae91187d4b8a6e4b1b9f4c5c15b15
#
_cell.length_a   1.000
_cell.length_b   1.000
_cell.length_c   1.000
_cell.angle_alpha   90.00
_cell.angle_beta   90.00
_cell.angle_gamma   90.00
#
_symmetry.space_group_name_H-M   'P 1'
#
loop_
_entity.id
_entity.type
_entity.pdbx_description
1 polymer ?
#
loop_
_entity_poly.entity_id
_entity_poly.type
_entity_poly.pdbx_seq_one_letter_code
_entity_poly.pdbx_strand_id
1 'polypeptide(L)'
;AFIGADFVVAQLEVPFEAIEQAFKIARKQNITTVLNPAPAIELPKSLLELTDIIIPNETEAELLTGISINNESDMKETATYFLNLGISAVLITLGEQGTYYAYQEQYKMVPACNVKAIDTTAAGDTFIGAFLSELNKDLSNLESAIRLANQASSLTVQRKGAQASIPTRKEVEAEYN
;
A
#
# COMPACT_ATOMS: atom_id res chain seq x y z
N ALA A 1 21.07 -3.84 -10.35
CA ALA A 1 21.04 -3.54 -8.92
C ALA A 1 19.99 -4.37 -8.19
N PHE A 2 18.87 -4.74 -8.82
CA PHE A 2 17.73 -5.44 -8.20
C PHE A 2 17.70 -6.95 -8.48
N ILE A 3 18.87 -7.61 -8.44
CA ILE A 3 18.98 -9.06 -8.77
C ILE A 3 18.14 -9.88 -7.78
N GLY A 4 17.17 -10.63 -8.28
CA GLY A 4 16.32 -11.52 -7.48
C GLY A 4 15.18 -10.80 -6.73
N ALA A 5 14.95 -9.51 -6.99
CA ALA A 5 13.80 -8.80 -6.43
C ALA A 5 12.56 -9.01 -7.31
N ASP A 6 11.41 -9.22 -6.68
CA ASP A 6 10.10 -9.25 -7.34
C ASP A 6 9.41 -7.88 -7.31
N PHE A 7 9.70 -7.08 -6.27
CA PHE A 7 9.12 -5.75 -6.05
C PHE A 7 10.21 -4.72 -5.73
N VAL A 8 10.00 -3.49 -6.18
CA VAL A 8 10.71 -2.29 -5.72
C VAL A 8 9.70 -1.33 -5.14
N VAL A 9 9.81 -1.04 -3.85
CA VAL A 9 8.93 -0.11 -3.15
C VAL A 9 9.64 1.20 -2.86
N ALA A 10 8.92 2.30 -2.98
CA ALA A 10 9.39 3.63 -2.60
C ALA A 10 8.30 4.43 -1.86
N GLN A 11 8.78 5.31 -0.98
CA GLN A 11 8.01 6.40 -0.37
C GLN A 11 8.59 7.74 -0.82
N LEU A 12 7.95 8.87 -0.48
CA LEU A 12 8.33 10.19 -0.96
C LEU A 12 9.34 10.91 -0.05
N GLU A 13 10.08 10.17 0.75
CA GLU A 13 11.12 10.71 1.66
C GLU A 13 12.50 10.85 0.98
N VAL A 14 12.56 10.62 -0.32
CA VAL A 14 13.75 10.79 -1.16
C VAL A 14 13.39 11.57 -2.42
N PRO A 15 14.36 12.20 -3.12
CA PRO A 15 14.08 12.96 -4.33
C PRO A 15 13.33 12.12 -5.40
N PHE A 16 12.34 12.73 -6.07
CA PHE A 16 11.54 12.07 -7.10
C PHE A 16 12.38 11.46 -8.22
N GLU A 17 13.45 12.16 -8.62
CA GLU A 17 14.36 11.70 -9.65
C GLU A 17 15.02 10.36 -9.28
N ALA A 18 15.31 10.14 -7.99
CA ALA A 18 15.87 8.88 -7.50
C ALA A 18 14.84 7.75 -7.60
N ILE A 19 13.58 8.02 -7.21
CA ILE A 19 12.47 7.06 -7.32
C ILE A 19 12.21 6.72 -8.79
N GLU A 20 12.10 7.72 -9.65
CA GLU A 20 11.89 7.53 -11.09
C GLU A 20 13.01 6.68 -11.73
N GLN A 21 14.27 6.94 -11.38
CA GLN A 21 15.38 6.12 -11.89
C GLN A 21 15.30 4.68 -11.39
N ALA A 22 14.98 4.48 -10.10
CA ALA A 22 14.80 3.15 -9.54
C ALA A 22 13.67 2.40 -10.26
N PHE A 23 12.51 3.06 -10.47
CA PHE A 23 11.35 2.47 -11.14
C PHE A 23 11.62 2.17 -12.62
N LYS A 24 12.31 3.08 -13.34
CA LYS A 24 12.76 2.83 -14.72
C LYS A 24 13.66 1.59 -14.83
N ILE A 25 14.57 1.41 -13.87
CA ILE A 25 15.46 0.24 -13.83
C ILE A 25 14.68 -1.03 -13.49
N ALA A 26 13.76 -0.96 -12.51
CA ALA A 26 12.90 -2.07 -12.10
C ALA A 26 12.07 -2.59 -13.27
N ARG A 27 11.35 -1.69 -13.98
CA ARG A 27 10.49 -2.06 -15.12
C ARG A 27 11.28 -2.69 -16.28
N LYS A 28 12.53 -2.24 -16.55
CA LYS A 28 13.42 -2.88 -17.54
C LYS A 28 13.78 -4.32 -17.18
N GLN A 29 13.66 -4.70 -15.92
CA GLN A 29 13.96 -6.04 -15.39
C GLN A 29 12.68 -6.83 -15.08
N ASN A 30 11.49 -6.36 -15.49
CA ASN A 30 10.18 -6.94 -15.18
C ASN A 30 9.95 -7.11 -13.66
N ILE A 31 10.39 -6.12 -12.89
CA ILE A 31 10.18 -6.03 -11.45
C ILE A 31 9.04 -5.04 -11.21
N THR A 32 8.06 -5.44 -10.43
CA THR A 32 6.88 -4.64 -10.12
C THR A 32 7.23 -3.44 -9.24
N THR A 33 6.78 -2.27 -9.61
CA THR A 33 7.03 -1.01 -8.88
C THR A 33 5.85 -0.71 -7.96
N VAL A 34 6.15 -0.38 -6.71
CA VAL A 34 5.16 -0.10 -5.67
C VAL A 34 5.42 1.29 -5.08
N LEU A 35 4.45 2.17 -5.14
CA LEU A 35 4.53 3.51 -4.57
C LEU A 35 3.58 3.65 -3.39
N ASN A 36 4.12 3.99 -2.22
CA ASN A 36 3.35 4.58 -1.14
C ASN A 36 3.56 6.10 -1.18
N PRO A 37 2.54 6.90 -1.52
CA PRO A 37 2.70 8.34 -1.74
C PRO A 37 2.71 9.13 -0.43
N ALA A 38 3.48 8.66 0.56
CA ALA A 38 3.70 9.27 1.86
C ALA A 38 5.05 10.01 1.90
N PRO A 39 5.14 11.22 2.45
CA PRO A 39 4.02 12.06 2.92
C PRO A 39 3.18 12.62 1.77
N ALA A 40 1.94 13.05 2.10
CA ALA A 40 0.99 13.60 1.12
C ALA A 40 1.53 14.87 0.44
N ILE A 41 2.00 14.73 -0.80
CA ILE A 41 2.48 15.82 -1.66
C ILE A 41 2.05 15.57 -3.11
N GLU A 42 1.99 16.65 -3.91
CA GLU A 42 1.73 16.52 -5.34
C GLU A 42 2.82 15.69 -6.03
N LEU A 43 2.41 14.82 -6.94
CA LEU A 43 3.31 13.93 -7.66
C LEU A 43 3.45 14.31 -9.12
N PRO A 44 4.66 14.23 -9.69
CA PRO A 44 4.83 14.35 -11.13
C PRO A 44 4.14 13.15 -11.82
N LYS A 45 3.44 13.46 -12.92
CA LYS A 45 2.74 12.44 -13.71
C LYS A 45 3.68 11.32 -14.17
N SER A 46 4.93 11.66 -14.49
CA SER A 46 5.97 10.71 -14.88
C SER A 46 6.23 9.62 -13.82
N LEU A 47 6.12 9.95 -12.53
CA LEU A 47 6.27 8.97 -11.46
C LEU A 47 5.06 8.03 -11.38
N LEU A 48 3.84 8.57 -11.52
CA LEU A 48 2.62 7.76 -11.56
C LEU A 48 2.61 6.79 -12.75
N GLU A 49 3.07 7.23 -13.91
CA GLU A 49 3.20 6.39 -15.13
C GLU A 49 4.22 5.25 -14.98
N LEU A 50 5.14 5.36 -14.02
CA LEU A 50 6.14 4.33 -13.71
C LEU A 50 5.69 3.39 -12.57
N THR A 51 4.52 3.63 -11.96
CA THR A 51 4.01 2.92 -10.80
C THR A 51 3.06 1.81 -11.23
N ASP A 52 3.31 0.58 -10.81
CA ASP A 52 2.43 -0.57 -11.09
C ASP A 52 1.39 -0.77 -9.97
N ILE A 53 1.78 -0.55 -8.71
CA ILE A 53 0.89 -0.62 -7.54
C ILE A 53 1.01 0.68 -6.74
N ILE A 54 -0.11 1.30 -6.39
CA ILE A 54 -0.13 2.48 -5.51
C ILE A 54 -0.88 2.17 -4.22
N ILE A 55 -0.32 2.62 -3.08
CA ILE A 55 -0.86 2.36 -1.74
C ILE A 55 -1.00 3.68 -0.97
N PRO A 56 -1.97 4.53 -1.29
CA PRO A 56 -2.26 5.75 -0.54
C PRO A 56 -3.13 5.46 0.70
N ASN A 57 -3.05 6.33 1.70
CA ASN A 57 -4.12 6.50 2.68
C ASN A 57 -5.20 7.49 2.17
N GLU A 58 -6.25 7.75 2.96
CA GLU A 58 -7.33 8.66 2.60
C GLU A 58 -6.84 10.07 2.26
N THR A 59 -5.96 10.64 3.08
CA THR A 59 -5.41 11.99 2.89
C THR A 59 -4.54 12.08 1.64
N GLU A 60 -3.70 11.10 1.40
CA GLU A 60 -2.85 11.01 0.21
C GLU A 60 -3.70 10.83 -1.06
N ALA A 61 -4.71 9.98 -0.99
CA ALA A 61 -5.63 9.75 -2.09
C ALA A 61 -6.42 11.01 -2.43
N GLU A 62 -6.96 11.72 -1.43
CA GLU A 62 -7.68 12.99 -1.62
C GLU A 62 -6.78 14.07 -2.24
N LEU A 63 -5.54 14.22 -1.74
CA LEU A 63 -4.59 15.18 -2.30
C LEU A 63 -4.29 14.91 -3.79
N LEU A 64 -4.10 13.64 -4.14
CA LEU A 64 -3.69 13.25 -5.50
C LEU A 64 -4.83 13.26 -6.51
N THR A 65 -6.07 13.04 -6.06
CA THR A 65 -7.23 12.90 -6.94
C THR A 65 -8.20 14.06 -6.87
N GLY A 66 -8.17 14.83 -5.77
CA GLY A 66 -9.19 15.84 -5.43
C GLY A 66 -10.53 15.25 -4.97
N ILE A 67 -10.60 13.93 -4.72
CA ILE A 67 -11.81 13.21 -4.33
C ILE A 67 -11.75 12.93 -2.82
N SER A 68 -12.67 13.52 -2.04
CA SER A 68 -12.82 13.19 -0.61
C SER A 68 -13.55 11.87 -0.44
N ILE A 69 -12.95 10.96 0.34
CA ILE A 69 -13.49 9.61 0.53
C ILE A 69 -14.45 9.60 1.72
N ASN A 70 -15.76 9.51 1.46
CA ASN A 70 -16.81 9.46 2.48
C ASN A 70 -17.62 8.15 2.42
N ASN A 71 -17.59 7.45 1.31
CA ASN A 71 -18.38 6.25 1.05
C ASN A 71 -17.73 5.37 -0.02
N GLU A 72 -18.32 4.20 -0.27
CA GLU A 72 -17.77 3.23 -1.23
C GLU A 72 -17.72 3.76 -2.67
N SER A 73 -18.67 4.62 -3.06
CA SER A 73 -18.66 5.23 -4.40
C SER A 73 -17.41 6.10 -4.60
N ASP A 74 -17.05 6.88 -3.58
CA ASP A 74 -15.87 7.75 -3.61
C ASP A 74 -14.59 6.91 -3.67
N MET A 75 -14.52 5.81 -2.90
CA MET A 75 -13.40 4.84 -2.97
C MET A 75 -13.23 4.28 -4.38
N LYS A 76 -14.35 3.90 -5.01
CA LYS A 76 -14.33 3.36 -6.36
C LYS A 76 -13.90 4.41 -7.39
N GLU A 77 -14.38 5.65 -7.26
CA GLU A 77 -14.00 6.75 -8.12
C GLU A 77 -12.50 7.05 -7.98
N THR A 78 -12.01 7.16 -6.75
CA THR A 78 -10.59 7.34 -6.43
C THR A 78 -9.72 6.24 -7.03
N ALA A 79 -10.10 4.97 -6.84
CA ALA A 79 -9.37 3.85 -7.40
C ALA A 79 -9.38 3.88 -8.94
N THR A 80 -10.54 4.20 -9.54
CA THR A 80 -10.70 4.32 -11.00
C THR A 80 -9.81 5.43 -11.57
N TYR A 81 -9.65 6.55 -10.86
CA TYR A 81 -8.74 7.61 -11.25
C TYR A 81 -7.32 7.08 -11.46
N PHE A 82 -6.77 6.35 -10.48
CA PHE A 82 -5.43 5.77 -10.57
C PHE A 82 -5.31 4.69 -11.65
N LEU A 83 -6.32 3.81 -11.78
CA LEU A 83 -6.34 2.79 -12.84
C LEU A 83 -6.31 3.43 -14.24
N ASN A 84 -7.00 4.56 -14.44
CA ASN A 84 -7.00 5.30 -15.71
C ASN A 84 -5.65 5.94 -16.04
N LEU A 85 -4.75 6.11 -15.07
CA LEU A 85 -3.37 6.54 -15.28
C LEU A 85 -2.44 5.37 -15.69
N GLY A 86 -2.97 4.14 -15.77
CA GLY A 86 -2.22 2.94 -16.14
C GLY A 86 -1.64 2.16 -14.96
N ILE A 87 -1.98 2.53 -13.72
CA ILE A 87 -1.62 1.77 -12.52
C ILE A 87 -2.43 0.48 -12.50
N SER A 88 -1.78 -0.66 -12.25
CA SER A 88 -2.39 -1.98 -12.35
C SER A 88 -3.23 -2.35 -11.12
N ALA A 89 -2.80 -1.95 -9.93
CA ALA A 89 -3.51 -2.21 -8.68
C ALA A 89 -3.47 -0.99 -7.75
N VAL A 90 -4.59 -0.71 -7.10
CA VAL A 90 -4.76 0.41 -6.16
C VAL A 90 -5.21 -0.14 -4.82
N LEU A 91 -4.52 0.20 -3.74
CA LEU A 91 -4.87 -0.16 -2.37
C LEU A 91 -5.02 1.13 -1.57
N ILE A 92 -6.23 1.46 -1.13
CA ILE A 92 -6.50 2.64 -0.29
C ILE A 92 -6.62 2.16 1.15
N THR A 93 -5.67 2.56 2.01
CA THR A 93 -5.72 2.23 3.44
C THR A 93 -6.64 3.21 4.17
N LEU A 94 -7.60 2.68 4.93
CA LEU A 94 -8.71 3.40 5.57
C LEU A 94 -8.70 3.24 7.10
N GLY A 95 -7.51 3.13 7.69
CA GLY A 95 -7.32 2.98 9.12
C GLY A 95 -8.10 1.81 9.71
N GLU A 96 -9.00 2.09 10.65
CA GLU A 96 -9.82 1.06 11.33
C GLU A 96 -10.85 0.37 10.44
N GLN A 97 -11.18 0.94 9.29
CA GLN A 97 -12.08 0.29 8.32
C GLN A 97 -11.39 -0.83 7.54
N GLY A 98 -10.07 -0.74 7.35
CA GLY A 98 -9.29 -1.71 6.59
C GLY A 98 -8.72 -1.15 5.30
N THR A 99 -8.75 -1.94 4.23
CA THR A 99 -8.15 -1.58 2.95
C THR A 99 -9.13 -1.84 1.81
N TYR A 100 -9.42 -0.78 1.04
CA TYR A 100 -10.15 -0.91 -0.22
C TYR A 100 -9.15 -1.14 -1.34
N TYR A 101 -9.40 -2.15 -2.19
CA TYR A 101 -8.53 -2.38 -3.34
C TYR A 101 -9.30 -2.49 -4.65
N ALA A 102 -8.60 -2.11 -5.72
CA ALA A 102 -9.07 -2.27 -7.10
C ALA A 102 -7.98 -2.96 -7.94
N TYR A 103 -8.34 -4.07 -8.60
CA TYR A 103 -7.48 -4.84 -9.48
C TYR A 103 -8.32 -5.71 -10.44
N GLN A 104 -8.02 -5.70 -11.74
CA GLN A 104 -8.70 -6.53 -12.78
C GLN A 104 -10.23 -6.47 -12.68
N GLU A 105 -10.80 -5.26 -12.69
CA GLU A 105 -12.26 -5.01 -12.57
C GLU A 105 -12.89 -5.43 -11.22
N GLN A 106 -12.09 -5.95 -10.29
CA GLN A 106 -12.53 -6.23 -8.92
C GLN A 106 -12.32 -4.99 -8.03
N TYR A 107 -13.35 -4.67 -7.26
CA TYR A 107 -13.35 -3.60 -6.28
C TYR A 107 -13.86 -4.18 -4.97
N LYS A 108 -13.03 -4.22 -3.94
CA LYS A 108 -13.40 -4.89 -2.69
C LYS A 108 -12.81 -4.19 -1.47
N MET A 109 -13.54 -4.27 -0.36
CA MET A 109 -13.08 -3.93 0.97
C MET A 109 -12.55 -5.19 1.69
N VAL A 110 -11.34 -5.11 2.23
CA VAL A 110 -10.79 -6.09 3.17
C VAL A 110 -10.78 -5.44 4.55
N PRO A 111 -11.63 -5.87 5.48
CA PRO A 111 -11.78 -5.20 6.77
C PRO A 111 -10.52 -5.30 7.62
N ALA A 112 -10.27 -4.27 8.44
CA ALA A 112 -9.25 -4.31 9.48
C ALA A 112 -9.68 -5.22 10.64
N CYS A 113 -8.72 -5.59 11.50
CA CYS A 113 -9.03 -6.22 12.76
C CYS A 113 -9.50 -5.15 13.77
N ASN A 114 -10.58 -5.45 14.48
CA ASN A 114 -11.11 -4.53 15.50
C ASN A 114 -10.24 -4.58 16.75
N VAL A 115 -9.37 -3.58 16.91
CA VAL A 115 -8.43 -3.48 18.04
C VAL A 115 -8.44 -2.05 18.60
N LYS A 116 -8.00 -1.91 19.84
CA LYS A 116 -7.82 -0.58 20.45
C LYS A 116 -6.42 -0.05 20.11
N ALA A 117 -6.35 0.95 19.25
CA ALA A 117 -5.08 1.60 18.92
C ALA A 117 -4.52 2.37 20.13
N ILE A 118 -3.21 2.26 20.36
CA ILE A 118 -2.42 2.98 21.36
C ILE A 118 -1.51 4.00 20.67
N ASP A 119 -0.90 3.57 19.56
CA ASP A 119 0.06 4.37 18.78
C ASP A 119 -0.02 3.93 17.31
N THR A 120 -0.29 4.85 16.39
CA THR A 120 -0.43 4.55 14.97
C THR A 120 0.89 4.68 14.19
N THR A 121 1.98 5.01 14.89
CA THR A 121 3.31 5.12 14.27
C THR A 121 3.70 3.79 13.61
N ALA A 122 4.25 3.86 12.41
CA ALA A 122 4.66 2.73 11.58
C ALA A 122 3.56 1.74 11.15
N ALA A 123 2.27 2.07 11.34
CA ALA A 123 1.18 1.21 10.87
C ALA A 123 1.19 1.02 9.35
N GLY A 124 1.38 2.11 8.60
CA GLY A 124 1.50 2.09 7.14
C GLY A 124 2.74 1.31 6.65
N ASP A 125 3.89 1.52 7.30
CA ASP A 125 5.13 0.81 6.96
C ASP A 125 4.98 -0.69 7.21
N THR A 126 4.35 -1.06 8.33
CA THR A 126 4.03 -2.46 8.66
C THR A 126 3.09 -3.07 7.63
N PHE A 127 2.05 -2.33 7.24
CA PHE A 127 1.12 -2.78 6.20
C PHE A 127 1.87 -3.10 4.90
N ILE A 128 2.69 -2.18 4.40
CA ILE A 128 3.42 -2.34 3.15
C ILE A 128 4.40 -3.51 3.23
N GLY A 129 5.17 -3.59 4.32
CA GLY A 129 6.14 -4.67 4.53
C GLY A 129 5.46 -6.06 4.60
N ALA A 130 4.39 -6.18 5.37
CA ALA A 130 3.62 -7.43 5.50
C ALA A 130 2.94 -7.80 4.17
N PHE A 131 2.31 -6.84 3.49
CA PHE A 131 1.69 -7.02 2.19
C PHE A 131 2.66 -7.60 1.16
N LEU A 132 3.81 -6.94 0.96
CA LEU A 132 4.81 -7.37 -0.02
C LEU A 132 5.51 -8.68 0.36
N SER A 133 5.60 -9.00 1.67
CA SER A 133 6.17 -10.27 2.12
C SER A 133 5.30 -11.49 1.76
N GLU A 134 4.00 -11.28 1.55
CA GLU A 134 3.01 -12.33 1.21
C GLU A 134 2.63 -12.33 -0.26
N LEU A 135 2.74 -11.18 -0.93
CA LEU A 135 2.22 -10.98 -2.28
C LEU A 135 2.97 -11.83 -3.31
N ASN A 136 2.22 -12.60 -4.09
CA ASN A 136 2.75 -13.29 -5.27
C ASN A 136 3.06 -12.27 -6.38
N LYS A 137 4.09 -12.54 -7.16
CA LYS A 137 4.50 -11.67 -8.28
C LYS A 137 3.42 -11.44 -9.34
N ASP A 138 2.54 -12.39 -9.54
CA ASP A 138 1.41 -12.33 -10.47
C ASP A 138 0.15 -11.69 -9.84
N LEU A 139 0.23 -11.22 -8.60
CA LEU A 139 -0.86 -10.64 -7.80
C LEU A 139 -2.04 -11.60 -7.57
N SER A 140 -1.87 -12.90 -7.78
CA SER A 140 -2.96 -13.90 -7.68
C SER A 140 -3.55 -14.03 -6.27
N ASN A 141 -2.80 -13.63 -5.24
CA ASN A 141 -3.20 -13.71 -3.82
C ASN A 141 -3.41 -12.33 -3.17
N LEU A 142 -3.80 -11.31 -3.94
CA LEU A 142 -3.89 -9.93 -3.49
C LEU A 142 -4.73 -9.78 -2.20
N GLU A 143 -5.91 -10.39 -2.14
CA GLU A 143 -6.80 -10.29 -0.99
C GLU A 143 -6.20 -10.92 0.28
N SER A 144 -5.54 -12.09 0.17
CA SER A 144 -4.89 -12.72 1.33
C SER A 144 -3.67 -11.94 1.80
N ALA A 145 -2.91 -11.34 0.89
CA ALA A 145 -1.79 -10.47 1.23
C ALA A 145 -2.27 -9.19 1.96
N ILE A 146 -3.36 -8.57 1.50
CA ILE A 146 -3.99 -7.43 2.20
C ILE A 146 -4.49 -7.84 3.59
N ARG A 147 -5.10 -9.01 3.72
CA ARG A 147 -5.57 -9.53 5.02
C ARG A 147 -4.42 -9.68 6.01
N LEU A 148 -3.31 -10.28 5.61
CA LEU A 148 -2.11 -10.38 6.45
C LEU A 148 -1.57 -8.99 6.82
N ALA A 149 -1.55 -8.05 5.89
CA ALA A 149 -1.10 -6.68 6.12
C ALA A 149 -1.98 -5.96 7.15
N ASN A 150 -3.31 -6.07 7.05
CA ASN A 150 -4.26 -5.53 8.03
C ASN A 150 -4.04 -6.15 9.42
N GLN A 151 -3.82 -7.47 9.51
CA GLN A 151 -3.52 -8.18 10.76
C GLN A 151 -2.21 -7.68 11.38
N ALA A 152 -1.14 -7.56 10.61
CA ALA A 152 0.15 -7.06 11.09
C ALA A 152 0.05 -5.61 11.58
N SER A 153 -0.60 -4.74 10.81
CA SER A 153 -0.81 -3.34 11.22
C SER A 153 -1.66 -3.23 12.49
N SER A 154 -2.65 -4.09 12.66
CA SER A 154 -3.47 -4.08 13.86
C SER A 154 -2.68 -4.46 15.13
N LEU A 155 -1.67 -5.32 15.04
CA LEU A 155 -0.73 -5.58 16.15
C LEU A 155 0.20 -4.39 16.39
N THR A 156 0.70 -3.76 15.32
CA THR A 156 1.55 -2.58 15.43
C THR A 156 0.89 -1.47 16.22
N VAL A 157 -0.36 -1.12 15.89
CA VAL A 157 -1.06 0.00 16.55
C VAL A 157 -1.40 -0.25 18.02
N GLN A 158 -1.30 -1.48 18.51
CA GLN A 158 -1.47 -1.84 19.93
C GLN A 158 -0.19 -1.68 20.75
N ARG A 159 0.92 -1.31 20.12
CA ARG A 159 2.23 -1.18 20.74
C ARG A 159 2.75 0.24 20.57
N LYS A 160 3.59 0.71 21.49
CA LYS A 160 4.25 2.01 21.39
C LYS A 160 5.54 1.93 20.57
N GLY A 161 5.79 2.96 19.80
CA GLY A 161 7.04 3.16 19.05
C GLY A 161 6.93 2.73 17.59
N ALA A 162 7.98 3.02 16.81
CA ALA A 162 8.05 2.72 15.39
C ALA A 162 8.53 1.27 15.16
N GLN A 163 9.81 1.06 14.92
CA GLN A 163 10.36 -0.26 14.60
C GLN A 163 10.09 -1.32 15.69
N ALA A 164 10.08 -0.92 16.97
CA ALA A 164 9.83 -1.83 18.09
C ALA A 164 8.37 -2.33 18.17
N SER A 165 7.42 -1.66 17.51
CA SER A 165 6.01 -2.06 17.48
C SER A 165 5.71 -3.09 16.38
N ILE A 166 6.56 -3.20 15.36
CA ILE A 166 6.36 -4.07 14.19
C ILE A 166 6.39 -5.55 14.62
N PRO A 167 5.32 -6.33 14.36
CA PRO A 167 5.29 -7.73 14.73
C PRO A 167 6.12 -8.58 13.78
N THR A 168 6.62 -9.69 14.29
CA THR A 168 7.14 -10.77 13.46
C THR A 168 5.98 -11.56 12.83
N ARG A 169 6.24 -12.26 11.72
CA ARG A 169 5.25 -13.15 11.10
C ARG A 169 4.66 -14.15 12.08
N LYS A 170 5.49 -14.73 12.95
CA LYS A 170 5.04 -15.70 13.97
C LYS A 170 4.04 -15.09 14.97
N GLU A 171 4.22 -13.83 15.35
CA GLU A 171 3.26 -13.14 16.22
C GLU A 171 1.93 -12.91 15.53
N VAL A 172 1.94 -12.54 14.24
CA VAL A 172 0.70 -12.38 13.47
C VAL A 172 -0.03 -13.71 13.34
N GLU A 173 0.67 -14.78 12.98
CA GLU A 173 0.10 -16.11 12.85
C GLU A 173 -0.43 -16.67 14.20
N ALA A 174 0.22 -16.35 15.31
CA ALA A 174 -0.22 -16.79 16.62
C ALA A 174 -1.51 -16.09 17.11
N GLU A 175 -1.74 -14.84 16.68
CA GLU A 175 -2.90 -14.05 17.08
C GLU A 175 -4.13 -14.32 16.19
N TYR A 176 -3.94 -14.61 14.90
CA TYR A 176 -5.03 -14.63 13.91
C TYR A 176 -5.25 -15.98 13.22
N ASN A 177 -4.45 -16.99 13.49
CA ASN A 177 -4.61 -18.38 13.03
C ASN A 177 -4.81 -19.33 14.21
#